data_485a0a9c7bd7eef5f3090a51d21f7129
#
_entry.id   485a0a9c7bd7eef5f3090a51d21f7129
#
_cell.length_a   1.000
_cell.length_b   1.000
_cell.length_c   1.000
_cell.angle_alpha   90.00
_cell.angle_beta   90.00
_cell.angle_gamma   90.00
#
_symmetry.space_group_name_H-M   'P 1'
#
loop_
_entity.id
_entity.type
_entity.pdbx_description
1 polymer ?
#
loop_
_entity_poly.entity_id
_entity_poly.type
_entity_poly.pdbx_seq_one_letter_code
_entity_poly.pdbx_strand_id
1 'polypeptide(L)'
;RESFLCFLPLIIAILFGLMETSRFTIITTVVIWYAGVLGARITLQENLNKFFDKRSKRFFLFASTLFVGLFILLDWLRQAQGELVAYLVLERLKAYLFGYLAAFSNWVTMIHDGNIQFGQSTFAGPLSLTGIVERKFGSYGPILIAGDLSTNIYTALRGLIMDFSILGTGMIMILIGWFGSITYQNVIRGKLFFLIPLTLFYAFTLYSPLISIFHYNSLIMSWVILAAFFLLAKPIVQNSWDKDGFTGIVFNQ
;
A
#
# COMPACT_ATOMS: atom_id res chain seq x y z
N ARG A 1 4.88 26.83 -3.39
CA ARG A 1 5.30 26.09 -4.61
C ARG A 1 5.70 24.64 -4.29
N GLU A 2 6.47 24.39 -3.26
CA GLU A 2 6.94 23.06 -2.87
C GLU A 2 5.80 22.11 -2.48
N SER A 3 4.77 22.63 -1.80
CA SER A 3 3.61 21.81 -1.40
C SER A 3 2.83 21.22 -2.58
N PHE A 4 2.82 21.87 -3.74
CA PHE A 4 2.11 21.37 -4.91
C PHE A 4 2.82 20.18 -5.56
N LEU A 5 4.15 20.19 -5.60
CA LEU A 5 4.94 19.10 -6.17
C LEU A 5 4.71 17.77 -5.43
N CYS A 6 4.43 17.82 -4.12
CA CYS A 6 4.12 16.62 -3.34
C CYS A 6 2.81 15.93 -3.79
N PHE A 7 1.87 16.66 -4.39
CA PHE A 7 0.61 16.11 -4.89
C PHE A 7 0.68 15.65 -6.34
N LEU A 8 1.74 15.99 -7.07
CA LEU A 8 1.89 15.64 -8.48
C LEU A 8 1.74 14.13 -8.75
N PRO A 9 2.33 13.22 -7.95
CA PRO A 9 2.13 11.79 -8.14
C PRO A 9 0.68 11.35 -8.04
N LEU A 10 -0.10 11.95 -7.12
CA LEU A 10 -1.52 11.65 -6.97
C LEU A 10 -2.33 12.13 -8.18
N ILE A 11 -2.04 13.33 -8.68
CA ILE A 11 -2.72 13.90 -9.85
C ILE A 11 -2.47 13.00 -11.07
N ILE A 12 -1.21 12.62 -11.31
CA ILE A 12 -0.84 11.74 -12.43
C ILE A 12 -1.52 10.38 -12.28
N ALA A 13 -1.54 9.79 -11.08
CA ALA A 13 -2.17 8.50 -10.86
C ALA A 13 -3.69 8.54 -11.04
N ILE A 14 -4.35 9.62 -10.66
CA ILE A 14 -5.78 9.81 -10.89
C ILE A 14 -6.06 9.89 -12.39
N LEU A 15 -5.31 10.70 -13.13
CA LEU A 15 -5.46 10.83 -14.58
C LEU A 15 -5.25 9.49 -15.28
N PHE A 16 -4.17 8.79 -14.94
CA PHE A 16 -3.84 7.49 -15.51
C PHE A 16 -4.89 6.43 -15.14
N GLY A 17 -5.31 6.38 -13.87
CA GLY A 17 -6.35 5.48 -13.40
C GLY A 17 -7.71 5.72 -14.06
N LEU A 18 -8.05 6.98 -14.39
CA LEU A 18 -9.24 7.31 -15.15
C LEU A 18 -9.12 6.83 -16.61
N MET A 19 -7.97 7.01 -17.24
CA MET A 19 -7.72 6.54 -18.62
C MET A 19 -7.80 5.02 -18.73
N GLU A 20 -7.23 4.30 -17.77
CA GLU A 20 -7.27 2.83 -17.71
C GLU A 20 -8.56 2.27 -17.08
N THR A 21 -9.43 3.14 -16.56
CA THR A 21 -10.56 2.74 -15.70
C THR A 21 -10.15 1.86 -14.53
N SER A 22 -8.91 2.05 -14.04
CA SER A 22 -8.27 1.22 -13.02
C SER A 22 -8.33 1.85 -11.63
N ARG A 23 -9.15 1.28 -10.75
CA ARG A 23 -9.22 1.67 -9.33
C ARG A 23 -7.94 1.31 -8.57
N PHE A 24 -7.32 0.22 -8.99
CA PHE A 24 -6.10 -0.31 -8.37
C PHE A 24 -4.95 0.70 -8.40
N THR A 25 -4.70 1.32 -9.55
CA THR A 25 -3.64 2.33 -9.74
C THR A 25 -3.82 3.51 -8.78
N ILE A 26 -5.05 4.00 -8.66
CA ILE A 26 -5.36 5.14 -7.78
C ILE A 26 -5.14 4.76 -6.32
N ILE A 27 -5.70 3.65 -5.86
CA ILE A 27 -5.59 3.21 -4.46
C ILE A 27 -4.13 2.96 -4.08
N THR A 28 -3.39 2.26 -4.92
CA THR A 28 -1.97 1.94 -4.66
C THR A 28 -1.15 3.21 -4.53
N THR A 29 -1.35 4.18 -5.43
CA THR A 29 -0.61 5.45 -5.36
C THR A 29 -0.98 6.26 -4.13
N VAL A 30 -2.26 6.31 -3.75
CA VAL A 30 -2.71 6.99 -2.52
C VAL A 30 -2.06 6.36 -1.29
N VAL A 31 -2.03 5.04 -1.20
CA VAL A 31 -1.43 4.32 -0.07
C VAL A 31 0.07 4.59 0.03
N ILE A 32 0.81 4.49 -1.09
CA ILE A 32 2.26 4.73 -1.11
C ILE A 32 2.56 6.19 -0.77
N TRP A 33 1.82 7.13 -1.36
CA TRP A 33 1.96 8.56 -1.07
C TRP A 33 1.72 8.85 0.41
N TYR A 34 0.66 8.28 0.99
CA TYR A 34 0.34 8.47 2.40
C TYR A 34 1.39 7.84 3.32
N ALA A 35 1.92 6.66 2.98
CA ALA A 35 3.04 6.04 3.69
C ALA A 35 4.28 6.95 3.67
N GLY A 36 4.57 7.59 2.53
CA GLY A 36 5.63 8.59 2.40
C GLY A 36 5.41 9.81 3.30
N VAL A 37 4.18 10.34 3.35
CA VAL A 37 3.82 11.47 4.24
C VAL A 37 3.99 11.09 5.70
N LEU A 38 3.59 9.88 6.11
CA LEU A 38 3.81 9.39 7.47
C LEU A 38 5.30 9.35 7.82
N GLY A 39 6.12 8.78 6.95
CA GLY A 39 7.55 8.72 7.13
C GLY A 39 8.20 10.11 7.24
N ALA A 40 7.83 11.03 6.35
CA ALA A 40 8.34 12.40 6.36
C ALA A 40 8.00 13.14 7.65
N ARG A 41 6.79 13.00 8.17
CA ARG A 41 6.38 13.63 9.45
C ARG A 41 7.18 13.12 10.64
N ILE A 42 7.48 11.82 10.67
CA ILE A 42 8.31 11.23 11.73
C ILE A 42 9.73 11.80 11.65
N THR A 43 10.28 11.94 10.46
CA THR A 43 11.61 12.54 10.26
C THR A 43 11.66 13.98 10.75
N LEU A 44 10.59 14.76 10.54
CA LEU A 44 10.46 16.14 11.01
C LEU A 44 10.13 16.23 12.51
N GLN A 45 10.04 15.11 13.22
CA GLN A 45 9.65 15.04 14.63
C GLN A 45 8.32 15.76 14.94
N GLU A 46 7.45 15.85 13.95
CA GLU A 46 6.13 16.43 14.15
C GLU A 46 5.35 15.57 15.16
N ASN A 47 4.73 16.25 16.12
CA ASN A 47 3.95 15.59 17.16
C ASN A 47 2.79 14.81 16.52
N LEU A 48 2.85 13.47 16.57
CA LEU A 48 1.85 12.59 15.99
C LEU A 48 0.44 12.80 16.53
N ASN A 49 0.31 13.40 17.72
CA ASN A 49 -0.98 13.79 18.28
C ASN A 49 -1.70 14.88 17.44
N LYS A 50 -0.96 15.64 16.61
CA LYS A 50 -1.55 16.55 15.61
C LYS A 50 -2.16 15.84 14.41
N PHE A 51 -2.06 14.50 14.33
CA PHE A 51 -2.68 13.71 13.26
C PHE A 51 -4.21 13.91 13.18
N PHE A 52 -4.84 14.18 14.32
CA PHE A 52 -6.28 14.44 14.43
C PHE A 52 -6.64 15.93 14.49
N ASP A 53 -5.72 16.80 14.09
CA ASP A 53 -6.00 18.22 13.96
C ASP A 53 -7.13 18.50 12.95
N LYS A 54 -7.82 19.62 13.12
CA LYS A 54 -8.96 20.03 12.26
C LYS A 54 -8.61 20.03 10.77
N ARG A 55 -7.35 20.35 10.43
CA ARG A 55 -6.85 20.35 9.04
C ARG A 55 -6.75 18.92 8.48
N SER A 56 -6.19 18.00 9.25
CA SER A 56 -6.09 16.58 8.87
C SER A 56 -7.48 15.95 8.73
N LYS A 57 -8.41 16.23 9.65
CA LYS A 57 -9.79 15.74 9.54
C LYS A 57 -10.48 16.23 8.27
N ARG A 58 -10.33 17.52 7.90
CA ARG A 58 -10.88 18.04 6.65
C ARG A 58 -10.25 17.39 5.43
N PHE A 59 -8.94 17.16 5.48
CA PHE A 59 -8.24 16.46 4.40
C PHE A 59 -8.76 15.02 4.25
N PHE A 60 -8.91 14.28 5.34
CA PHE A 60 -9.48 12.93 5.30
C PHE A 60 -10.91 12.92 4.78
N LEU A 61 -11.74 13.86 5.22
CA LEU A 61 -13.12 13.97 4.72
C LEU A 61 -13.13 14.25 3.21
N PHE A 62 -12.32 15.21 2.75
CA PHE A 62 -12.19 15.53 1.33
C PHE A 62 -11.66 14.32 0.52
N ALA A 63 -10.61 13.67 1.00
CA ALA A 63 -10.04 12.49 0.34
C ALA A 63 -11.05 11.33 0.26
N SER A 64 -11.83 11.09 1.32
CA SER A 64 -12.88 10.07 1.35
C SER A 64 -14.01 10.40 0.37
N THR A 65 -14.45 11.66 0.34
CA THR A 65 -15.48 12.11 -0.61
C THR A 65 -14.99 11.99 -2.05
N LEU A 66 -13.76 12.39 -2.32
CA LEU A 66 -13.14 12.26 -3.63
C LEU A 66 -13.03 10.78 -4.04
N PHE A 67 -12.62 9.90 -3.11
CA PHE A 67 -12.55 8.47 -3.37
C PHE A 67 -13.90 7.87 -3.76
N VAL A 68 -14.96 8.19 -3.01
CA VAL A 68 -16.33 7.74 -3.34
C VAL A 68 -16.78 8.28 -4.68
N GLY A 69 -16.54 9.57 -4.97
CA GLY A 69 -16.86 10.18 -6.26
C GLY A 69 -16.12 9.50 -7.43
N LEU A 70 -14.82 9.26 -7.29
CA LEU A 70 -14.02 8.54 -8.29
C LEU A 70 -14.49 7.10 -8.45
N PHE A 71 -14.86 6.44 -7.37
CA PHE A 71 -15.39 5.08 -7.42
C PHE A 71 -16.67 5.02 -8.26
N ILE A 72 -17.61 5.92 -7.99
CA ILE A 72 -18.88 6.03 -8.74
C ILE A 72 -18.61 6.34 -10.21
N LEU A 73 -17.72 7.30 -10.48
CA LEU A 73 -17.36 7.68 -11.85
C LEU A 73 -16.75 6.52 -12.62
N LEU A 74 -15.79 5.80 -12.04
CA LEU A 74 -15.16 4.65 -12.66
C LEU A 74 -16.13 3.48 -12.87
N ASP A 75 -17.07 3.30 -11.94
CA ASP A 75 -18.10 2.28 -12.10
C ASP A 75 -19.05 2.62 -13.25
N TRP A 76 -19.45 3.89 -13.35
CA TRP A 76 -20.26 4.40 -14.45
C TRP A 76 -19.54 4.27 -15.80
N LEU A 77 -18.28 4.69 -15.89
CA LEU A 77 -17.47 4.57 -17.12
C LEU A 77 -17.33 3.11 -17.59
N ARG A 78 -17.19 2.17 -16.66
CA ARG A 78 -17.11 0.73 -17.00
C ARG A 78 -18.41 0.15 -17.51
N GLN A 79 -19.52 0.68 -17.05
CA GLN A 79 -20.84 0.18 -17.43
C GLN A 79 -21.40 0.86 -18.68
N ALA A 80 -20.71 1.86 -19.22
CA ALA A 80 -20.90 2.75 -20.38
C ALA A 80 -22.24 2.72 -21.18
N GLN A 81 -23.19 1.82 -20.89
CA GLN A 81 -24.46 1.66 -21.61
C GLN A 81 -25.65 1.21 -20.72
N GLY A 82 -25.46 1.10 -19.38
CA GLY A 82 -26.53 0.68 -18.48
C GLY A 82 -27.06 1.81 -17.62
N GLU A 83 -28.33 1.74 -17.23
CA GLU A 83 -28.89 2.62 -16.22
C GLU A 83 -28.11 2.52 -14.91
N LEU A 84 -27.69 3.66 -14.37
CA LEU A 84 -26.99 3.74 -13.09
C LEU A 84 -27.99 3.45 -11.97
N VAL A 85 -28.13 2.20 -11.60
CA VAL A 85 -28.97 1.83 -10.46
C VAL A 85 -28.18 2.11 -9.19
N ALA A 86 -28.53 3.17 -8.47
CA ALA A 86 -27.85 3.62 -7.26
C ALA A 86 -27.64 2.49 -6.22
N TYR A 87 -28.59 1.56 -6.13
CA TYR A 87 -28.47 0.38 -5.29
C TYR A 87 -27.28 -0.51 -5.69
N LEU A 88 -27.09 -0.80 -6.97
CA LEU A 88 -25.99 -1.65 -7.45
C LEU A 88 -24.64 -0.99 -7.22
N VAL A 89 -24.53 0.33 -7.38
CA VAL A 89 -23.31 1.08 -7.08
C VAL A 89 -22.98 0.99 -5.60
N LEU A 90 -23.98 1.12 -4.73
CA LEU A 90 -23.81 1.02 -3.28
C LEU A 90 -23.38 -0.38 -2.86
N GLU A 91 -23.98 -1.43 -3.39
CA GLU A 91 -23.60 -2.83 -3.11
C GLU A 91 -22.16 -3.12 -3.56
N ARG A 92 -21.76 -2.63 -4.73
CA ARG A 92 -20.38 -2.76 -5.21
C ARG A 92 -19.39 -1.97 -4.35
N LEU A 93 -19.78 -0.78 -3.90
CA LEU A 93 -18.95 -0.01 -2.97
C LEU A 93 -18.75 -0.74 -1.63
N LYS A 94 -19.82 -1.32 -1.08
CA LYS A 94 -19.74 -2.16 0.12
C LYS A 94 -18.83 -3.39 -0.11
N ALA A 95 -19.01 -4.08 -1.24
CA ALA A 95 -18.17 -5.21 -1.60
C ALA A 95 -16.69 -4.81 -1.75
N TYR A 96 -16.42 -3.63 -2.26
CA TYR A 96 -15.06 -3.13 -2.40
C TYR A 96 -14.43 -2.74 -1.06
N LEU A 97 -15.20 -2.13 -0.15
CA LEU A 97 -14.70 -1.69 1.15
C LEU A 97 -14.60 -2.83 2.17
N PHE A 98 -15.52 -3.80 2.13
CA PHE A 98 -15.65 -4.82 3.17
C PHE A 98 -15.60 -6.26 2.64
N GLY A 99 -15.73 -6.43 1.32
CA GLY A 99 -15.80 -7.76 0.70
C GLY A 99 -14.56 -8.61 0.94
N TYR A 100 -13.39 -7.98 1.14
CA TYR A 100 -12.15 -8.69 1.47
C TYR A 100 -12.24 -9.46 2.80
N LEU A 101 -12.99 -8.93 3.79
CA LEU A 101 -13.20 -9.63 5.07
C LEU A 101 -14.09 -10.87 4.88
N ALA A 102 -15.21 -10.71 4.15
CA ALA A 102 -16.11 -11.82 3.85
C ALA A 102 -15.42 -12.89 2.99
N ALA A 103 -14.66 -12.46 1.96
CA ALA A 103 -13.89 -13.37 1.13
C ALA A 103 -12.83 -14.14 1.92
N PHE A 104 -12.13 -13.46 2.81
CA PHE A 104 -11.15 -14.08 3.70
C PHE A 104 -11.81 -15.08 4.65
N SER A 105 -12.92 -14.70 5.30
CA SER A 105 -13.68 -15.58 6.17
C SER A 105 -14.16 -16.84 5.44
N ASN A 106 -14.79 -16.68 4.27
CA ASN A 106 -15.25 -17.81 3.46
C ASN A 106 -14.08 -18.71 3.02
N TRP A 107 -12.94 -18.10 2.65
CA TRP A 107 -11.76 -18.87 2.28
C TRP A 107 -11.20 -19.64 3.47
N VAL A 108 -11.11 -19.04 4.66
CA VAL A 108 -10.62 -19.74 5.87
C VAL A 108 -11.44 -20.96 6.21
N THR A 109 -12.76 -20.92 6.03
CA THR A 109 -13.63 -22.11 6.27
C THR A 109 -13.41 -23.22 5.25
N MET A 110 -12.83 -22.90 4.09
CA MET A 110 -12.53 -23.87 3.02
C MET A 110 -11.08 -24.36 3.06
N ILE A 111 -10.25 -23.83 3.96
CA ILE A 111 -8.87 -24.30 4.10
C ILE A 111 -8.93 -25.75 4.63
N HIS A 112 -8.57 -26.66 3.75
CA HIS A 112 -8.12 -27.99 4.12
C HIS A 112 -6.59 -27.96 4.11
N ASP A 113 -5.94 -28.72 4.97
CA ASP A 113 -4.48 -28.76 5.13
C ASP A 113 -3.76 -28.80 3.77
N GLY A 114 -3.50 -27.62 3.23
CA GLY A 114 -2.84 -27.44 1.94
C GLY A 114 -1.32 -27.46 2.10
N ASN A 115 -0.63 -27.87 1.07
CA ASN A 115 0.83 -27.80 1.02
C ASN A 115 1.31 -26.36 1.22
N ILE A 116 2.27 -26.16 2.12
CA ILE A 116 2.94 -24.89 2.36
C ILE A 116 3.68 -24.48 1.09
N GLN A 117 3.44 -23.24 0.61
CA GLN A 117 3.95 -22.74 -0.67
C GLN A 117 5.26 -21.93 -0.55
N PHE A 118 5.81 -21.80 0.65
CA PHE A 118 7.12 -21.19 0.92
C PHE A 118 7.35 -19.82 0.24
N GLY A 119 6.38 -18.91 0.34
CA GLY A 119 6.50 -17.54 -0.17
C GLY A 119 6.00 -17.33 -1.59
N GLN A 120 5.53 -18.35 -2.29
CA GLN A 120 5.08 -18.23 -3.70
C GLN A 120 3.86 -17.32 -3.86
N SER A 121 2.98 -17.25 -2.87
CA SER A 121 1.82 -16.37 -2.88
C SER A 121 2.14 -14.96 -2.41
N THR A 122 2.88 -14.82 -1.31
CA THR A 122 3.21 -13.52 -0.71
C THR A 122 4.22 -12.75 -1.53
N PHE A 123 5.26 -13.45 -2.01
CA PHE A 123 6.40 -12.88 -2.74
C PHE A 123 6.37 -13.25 -4.23
N ALA A 124 5.19 -13.43 -4.79
CA ALA A 124 5.02 -13.76 -6.21
C ALA A 124 5.76 -12.80 -7.15
N GLY A 125 5.83 -11.51 -6.79
CA GLY A 125 6.58 -10.50 -7.52
C GLY A 125 8.07 -10.85 -7.66
N PRO A 126 8.87 -10.83 -6.59
CA PRO A 126 10.30 -11.17 -6.63
C PRO A 126 10.58 -12.55 -7.22
N LEU A 127 9.78 -13.55 -6.86
CA LEU A 127 9.99 -14.91 -7.35
C LEU A 127 9.73 -15.05 -8.85
N SER A 128 8.81 -14.27 -9.41
CA SER A 128 8.58 -14.25 -10.86
C SER A 128 9.70 -13.56 -11.63
N LEU A 129 10.40 -12.59 -11.03
CA LEU A 129 11.58 -11.96 -11.65
C LEU A 129 12.75 -12.94 -11.76
N THR A 130 12.85 -13.90 -10.85
CA THR A 130 13.88 -14.95 -10.88
C THR A 130 13.47 -16.17 -11.72
N GLY A 131 12.25 -16.19 -12.25
CA GLY A 131 11.73 -17.34 -13.01
C GLY A 131 11.32 -18.54 -12.16
N ILE A 132 11.35 -18.44 -10.81
CA ILE A 132 10.98 -19.53 -9.90
C ILE A 132 9.47 -19.80 -9.91
N VAL A 133 8.68 -18.73 -10.09
CA VAL A 133 7.21 -18.79 -10.11
C VAL A 133 6.68 -18.10 -11.35
N GLU A 134 5.79 -18.77 -12.07
CA GLU A 134 5.04 -18.13 -13.14
C GLU A 134 3.92 -17.28 -12.54
N ARG A 135 3.97 -15.97 -12.78
CA ARG A 135 2.97 -15.02 -12.26
C ARG A 135 1.69 -15.13 -13.08
N LYS A 136 0.62 -15.58 -12.45
CA LYS A 136 -0.72 -15.53 -13.03
C LYS A 136 -1.35 -14.15 -12.74
N PHE A 137 -1.91 -13.51 -13.77
CA PHE A 137 -2.74 -12.33 -13.58
C PHE A 137 -4.00 -12.71 -12.79
N GLY A 138 -4.29 -11.96 -11.71
CA GLY A 138 -5.40 -12.29 -10.82
C GLY A 138 -5.05 -13.50 -9.93
N SER A 139 -4.28 -13.26 -8.89
CA SER A 139 -3.69 -14.28 -8.02
C SER A 139 -4.68 -15.21 -7.38
N TYR A 140 -5.90 -14.75 -7.20
CA TYR A 140 -6.96 -15.52 -6.56
C TYR A 140 -8.21 -15.48 -7.42
N GLY A 141 -8.86 -16.64 -7.56
CA GLY A 141 -10.16 -16.75 -8.21
C GLY A 141 -11.24 -15.95 -7.44
N PRO A 142 -12.29 -15.50 -8.12
CA PRO A 142 -13.40 -14.84 -7.46
C PRO A 142 -14.10 -15.80 -6.49
N ILE A 143 -14.52 -15.28 -5.34
CA ILE A 143 -15.36 -16.00 -4.38
C ILE A 143 -16.65 -15.24 -4.17
N LEU A 144 -17.77 -15.94 -4.02
CA LEU A 144 -19.05 -15.36 -3.67
C LEU A 144 -18.99 -14.88 -2.21
N ILE A 145 -19.40 -13.65 -1.97
CA ILE A 145 -19.43 -13.04 -0.64
C ILE A 145 -20.84 -12.86 -0.10
N ALA A 146 -21.81 -12.55 -0.95
CA ALA A 146 -23.22 -12.46 -0.60
C ALA A 146 -24.08 -12.45 -1.88
N GLY A 147 -25.07 -13.32 -1.98
CA GLY A 147 -25.90 -13.43 -3.18
C GLY A 147 -25.04 -13.63 -4.43
N ASP A 148 -25.23 -12.77 -5.45
CA ASP A 148 -24.47 -12.80 -6.70
C ASP A 148 -23.18 -11.97 -6.65
N LEU A 149 -22.88 -11.33 -5.52
CA LEU A 149 -21.68 -10.52 -5.35
C LEU A 149 -20.46 -11.40 -5.18
N SER A 150 -19.48 -11.21 -6.03
CA SER A 150 -18.18 -11.87 -5.94
C SER A 150 -17.04 -10.87 -5.83
N THR A 151 -15.95 -11.28 -5.19
CA THR A 151 -14.72 -10.52 -5.13
C THR A 151 -13.51 -11.44 -5.31
N ASN A 152 -12.45 -10.90 -5.89
CA ASN A 152 -11.13 -11.51 -5.95
C ASN A 152 -10.11 -10.80 -5.05
N ILE A 153 -10.59 -9.88 -4.21
CA ILE A 153 -9.78 -9.13 -3.25
C ILE A 153 -9.79 -9.87 -1.93
N TYR A 154 -8.60 -10.23 -1.46
CA TYR A 154 -8.38 -10.91 -0.20
C TYR A 154 -7.28 -10.19 0.57
N THR A 155 -7.24 -10.37 1.88
CA THR A 155 -6.18 -9.79 2.71
C THR A 155 -4.80 -10.38 2.36
N ALA A 156 -3.72 -9.65 2.67
CA ALA A 156 -2.36 -10.17 2.59
C ALA A 156 -2.16 -11.44 3.45
N LEU A 157 -3.00 -11.60 4.50
CA LEU A 157 -2.96 -12.77 5.38
C LEU A 157 -3.25 -14.06 4.63
N ARG A 158 -4.09 -14.04 3.59
CA ARG A 158 -4.33 -15.24 2.78
C ARG A 158 -3.02 -15.77 2.19
N GLY A 159 -2.24 -14.92 1.52
CA GLY A 159 -0.96 -15.32 0.95
C GLY A 159 0.01 -15.83 2.01
N LEU A 160 0.10 -15.13 3.14
CA LEU A 160 0.97 -15.53 4.25
C LEU A 160 0.57 -16.90 4.83
N ILE A 161 -0.72 -17.16 5.01
CA ILE A 161 -1.20 -18.45 5.55
C ILE A 161 -0.94 -19.57 4.55
N MET A 162 -1.17 -19.34 3.26
CA MET A 162 -0.86 -20.34 2.21
C MET A 162 0.64 -20.67 2.16
N ASP A 163 1.49 -19.68 2.38
CA ASP A 163 2.93 -19.83 2.28
C ASP A 163 3.57 -20.43 3.55
N PHE A 164 3.05 -20.07 4.74
CA PHE A 164 3.75 -20.31 6.00
C PHE A 164 2.86 -20.95 7.08
N SER A 165 1.65 -21.35 6.77
CA SER A 165 0.61 -21.76 7.73
C SER A 165 0.16 -20.63 8.67
N ILE A 166 -0.80 -20.88 9.53
CA ILE A 166 -1.31 -19.90 10.52
C ILE A 166 -0.21 -19.51 11.52
N LEU A 167 0.52 -20.50 12.05
CA LEU A 167 1.60 -20.26 13.02
C LEU A 167 2.76 -19.50 12.38
N GLY A 168 3.20 -19.92 11.20
CA GLY A 168 4.25 -19.23 10.45
C GLY A 168 3.85 -17.81 10.08
N THR A 169 2.59 -17.57 9.73
CA THR A 169 2.08 -16.21 9.52
C THR A 169 2.21 -15.35 10.76
N GLY A 170 1.86 -15.88 11.95
CA GLY A 170 2.05 -15.18 13.21
C GLY A 170 3.52 -14.79 13.44
N MET A 171 4.45 -15.72 13.22
CA MET A 171 5.88 -15.43 13.35
C MET A 171 6.36 -14.36 12.38
N ILE A 172 5.94 -14.42 11.11
CA ILE A 172 6.31 -13.43 10.10
C ILE A 172 5.74 -12.05 10.44
N MET A 173 4.50 -11.97 10.93
CA MET A 173 3.93 -10.69 11.34
C MET A 173 4.67 -10.07 12.54
N ILE A 174 5.15 -10.89 13.49
CA ILE A 174 6.02 -10.43 14.57
C ILE A 174 7.34 -9.89 14.01
N LEU A 175 7.98 -10.60 13.07
CA LEU A 175 9.21 -10.15 12.42
C LEU A 175 9.01 -8.84 11.64
N ILE A 176 7.92 -8.70 10.90
CA ILE A 176 7.57 -7.47 10.19
C ILE A 176 7.38 -6.32 11.18
N GLY A 177 6.65 -6.54 12.28
CA GLY A 177 6.47 -5.52 13.33
C GLY A 177 7.77 -5.12 14.01
N TRP A 178 8.62 -6.10 14.32
CA TRP A 178 9.96 -5.86 14.89
C TRP A 178 10.85 -5.05 13.93
N PHE A 179 10.88 -5.42 12.66
CA PHE A 179 11.58 -4.68 11.61
C PHE A 179 11.05 -3.24 11.48
N GLY A 180 9.72 -3.07 11.48
CA GLY A 180 9.08 -1.75 11.51
C GLY A 180 9.52 -0.90 12.70
N SER A 181 9.61 -1.49 13.89
CA SER A 181 10.08 -0.81 15.11
C SER A 181 11.55 -0.37 15.00
N ILE A 182 12.43 -1.24 14.49
CA ILE A 182 13.84 -0.90 14.28
C ILE A 182 13.99 0.26 13.29
N THR A 183 13.29 0.20 12.17
CA THR A 183 13.33 1.25 11.14
C THR A 183 12.81 2.58 11.68
N TYR A 184 11.70 2.55 12.43
CA TYR A 184 11.13 3.71 13.09
C TYR A 184 12.12 4.38 14.06
N GLN A 185 12.75 3.58 14.95
CA GLN A 185 13.72 4.11 15.91
C GLN A 185 14.95 4.73 15.21
N ASN A 186 15.43 4.13 14.12
CA ASN A 186 16.55 4.68 13.37
C ASN A 186 16.20 5.99 12.65
N VAL A 187 14.97 6.13 12.15
CA VAL A 187 14.49 7.39 11.54
C VAL A 187 14.42 8.50 12.59
N ILE A 188 13.87 8.22 13.80
CA ILE A 188 13.84 9.20 14.89
C ILE A 188 15.27 9.63 15.31
N ARG A 189 16.24 8.74 15.21
CA ARG A 189 17.66 9.04 15.48
C ARG A 189 18.33 9.82 14.32
N GLY A 190 17.59 10.26 13.32
CA GLY A 190 18.10 11.04 12.18
C GLY A 190 18.73 10.21 11.06
N LYS A 191 18.68 8.88 11.11
CA LYS A 191 19.22 8.02 10.03
C LYS A 191 18.25 7.95 8.86
N LEU A 192 18.31 8.93 7.97
CA LEU A 192 17.35 9.09 6.86
C LEU A 192 17.26 7.90 5.91
N PHE A 193 18.31 7.09 5.77
CA PHE A 193 18.28 5.87 4.95
C PHE A 193 17.16 4.91 5.39
N PHE A 194 16.87 4.85 6.70
CA PHE A 194 15.81 4.01 7.25
C PHE A 194 14.39 4.52 6.94
N LEU A 195 14.27 5.71 6.36
CA LEU A 195 12.97 6.21 5.86
C LEU A 195 12.40 5.31 4.77
N ILE A 196 13.25 4.75 3.91
CA ILE A 196 12.83 3.87 2.81
C ILE A 196 12.14 2.60 3.35
N PRO A 197 12.80 1.77 4.18
CA PRO A 197 12.16 0.59 4.72
C PRO A 197 11.00 0.92 5.68
N LEU A 198 11.01 2.09 6.35
CA LEU A 198 9.89 2.51 7.18
C LEU A 198 8.64 2.82 6.33
N THR A 199 8.80 3.52 5.21
CA THR A 199 7.69 3.80 4.29
C THR A 199 7.18 2.52 3.62
N LEU A 200 8.06 1.56 3.34
CA LEU A 200 7.67 0.24 2.86
C LEU A 200 6.83 -0.52 3.90
N PHE A 201 7.23 -0.47 5.17
CA PHE A 201 6.47 -1.05 6.28
C PHE A 201 5.06 -0.43 6.40
N TYR A 202 4.95 0.90 6.32
CA TYR A 202 3.65 1.57 6.33
C TYR A 202 2.81 1.23 5.10
N ALA A 203 3.43 1.21 3.91
CA ALA A 203 2.73 0.83 2.69
C ALA A 203 2.22 -0.61 2.77
N PHE A 204 3.03 -1.55 3.27
CA PHE A 204 2.60 -2.93 3.51
C PHE A 204 1.41 -2.99 4.48
N THR A 205 1.51 -2.31 5.62
CA THR A 205 0.45 -2.32 6.64
C THR A 205 -0.86 -1.73 6.12
N LEU A 206 -0.79 -0.59 5.42
CA LEU A 206 -1.96 0.07 4.87
C LEU A 206 -2.60 -0.69 3.70
N TYR A 207 -1.78 -1.42 2.93
CA TYR A 207 -2.25 -2.17 1.77
C TYR A 207 -2.67 -3.61 2.11
N SER A 208 -2.26 -4.12 3.27
CA SER A 208 -2.52 -5.50 3.72
C SER A 208 -4.00 -5.92 3.75
N PRO A 209 -4.99 -5.03 3.96
CA PRO A 209 -6.39 -5.40 3.82
C PRO A 209 -6.78 -5.83 2.40
N LEU A 210 -6.07 -5.36 1.39
CA LEU A 210 -6.35 -5.68 -0.01
C LEU A 210 -5.55 -6.89 -0.49
N ILE A 211 -4.21 -6.77 -0.45
CA ILE A 211 -3.28 -7.82 -0.87
C ILE A 211 -1.87 -7.47 -0.37
N SER A 212 -0.92 -8.38 -0.44
CA SER A 212 0.50 -8.08 -0.20
C SER A 212 1.06 -7.17 -1.31
N ILE A 213 1.73 -6.08 -0.92
CA ILE A 213 2.44 -5.20 -1.88
C ILE A 213 3.58 -5.95 -2.59
N PHE A 214 4.14 -6.99 -1.98
CA PHE A 214 5.20 -7.82 -2.56
C PHE A 214 4.71 -8.72 -3.72
N HIS A 215 3.41 -8.69 -4.00
CA HIS A 215 2.84 -9.37 -5.16
C HIS A 215 3.16 -8.65 -6.47
N TYR A 216 3.52 -7.37 -6.44
CA TYR A 216 3.71 -6.52 -7.62
C TYR A 216 5.17 -6.17 -7.87
N ASN A 217 5.73 -6.65 -8.99
CA ASN A 217 7.11 -6.39 -9.40
C ASN A 217 7.38 -4.90 -9.55
N SER A 218 6.45 -4.14 -10.16
CA SER A 218 6.59 -2.70 -10.36
C SER A 218 6.76 -1.94 -9.06
N LEU A 219 6.04 -2.33 -8.01
CA LEU A 219 6.17 -1.70 -6.70
C LEU A 219 7.53 -2.01 -6.08
N ILE A 220 7.97 -3.26 -6.13
CA ILE A 220 9.29 -3.67 -5.60
C ILE A 220 10.41 -2.95 -6.34
N MET A 221 10.36 -2.93 -7.66
CA MET A 221 11.36 -2.21 -8.47
C MET A 221 11.37 -0.70 -8.16
N SER A 222 10.21 -0.10 -7.93
CA SER A 222 10.14 1.31 -7.51
C SER A 222 10.86 1.56 -6.19
N TRP A 223 10.74 0.64 -5.21
CA TRP A 223 11.45 0.75 -3.94
C TRP A 223 12.96 0.54 -4.09
N VAL A 224 13.38 -0.39 -4.96
CA VAL A 224 14.80 -0.62 -5.28
C VAL A 224 15.41 0.61 -5.95
N ILE A 225 14.72 1.19 -6.93
CA ILE A 225 15.16 2.41 -7.62
C ILE A 225 15.22 3.58 -6.64
N LEU A 226 14.23 3.75 -5.77
CA LEU A 226 14.23 4.78 -4.74
C LEU A 226 15.41 4.63 -3.79
N ALA A 227 15.72 3.40 -3.35
CA ALA A 227 16.85 3.11 -2.49
C ALA A 227 18.19 3.44 -3.19
N ALA A 228 18.35 3.03 -4.44
CA ALA A 228 19.52 3.34 -5.24
C ALA A 228 19.68 4.86 -5.43
N PHE A 229 18.60 5.55 -5.79
CA PHE A 229 18.62 7.01 -5.93
C PHE A 229 19.02 7.70 -4.62
N PHE A 230 18.49 7.24 -3.48
CA PHE A 230 18.79 7.82 -2.17
C PHE A 230 20.27 7.62 -1.79
N LEU A 231 20.84 6.45 -2.10
CA LEU A 231 22.26 6.18 -1.88
C LEU A 231 23.15 7.07 -2.75
N LEU A 232 22.79 7.28 -4.01
CA LEU A 232 23.54 8.13 -4.94
C LEU A 232 23.39 9.62 -4.61
N ALA A 233 22.23 10.05 -4.15
CA ALA A 233 21.96 11.44 -3.79
C ALA A 233 22.51 11.84 -2.40
N LYS A 234 22.86 10.88 -1.54
CA LYS A 234 23.35 11.12 -0.18
C LYS A 234 24.46 12.20 -0.10
N PRO A 235 25.54 12.16 -0.91
CA PRO A 235 26.61 13.16 -0.82
C PRO A 235 26.13 14.57 -1.23
N ILE A 236 25.21 14.66 -2.18
CA ILE A 236 24.68 15.94 -2.68
C ILE A 236 23.80 16.60 -1.61
N VAL A 237 22.93 15.82 -0.99
CA VAL A 237 22.01 16.28 0.05
C VAL A 237 22.79 16.71 1.30
N GLN A 238 23.78 15.94 1.73
CA GLN A 238 24.61 16.27 2.89
C GLN A 238 25.36 17.60 2.71
N ASN A 239 25.97 17.83 1.54
CA ASN A 239 26.67 19.08 1.23
C ASN A 239 25.75 20.31 1.17
N SER A 240 24.48 20.15 0.81
CA SER A 240 23.50 21.23 0.79
C SER A 240 23.08 21.63 2.20
N TRP A 241 22.87 20.67 3.08
CA TRP A 241 22.44 20.88 4.45
C TRP A 241 23.53 21.51 5.34
N ASP A 242 24.79 21.13 5.10
CA ASP A 242 25.95 21.74 5.77
C ASP A 242 26.12 23.22 5.38
N LYS A 243 25.73 23.59 4.15
CA LYS A 243 25.77 25.00 3.68
C LYS A 243 24.67 25.88 4.26
N ASP A 244 23.50 25.30 4.50
CA ASP A 244 22.32 26.05 5.00
C ASP A 244 22.27 26.14 6.52
N GLY A 245 23.31 25.69 7.24
CA GLY A 245 23.44 25.81 8.69
C GLY A 245 22.51 24.89 9.49
N PHE A 246 21.90 23.90 8.87
CA PHE A 246 21.11 22.86 9.53
C PHE A 246 22.01 21.83 10.23
N THR A 247 22.83 22.30 11.18
CA THR A 247 23.79 21.48 11.92
C THR A 247 23.16 20.54 12.96
N GLY A 248 21.83 20.40 13.00
CA GLY A 248 21.12 19.58 14.00
C GLY A 248 20.81 18.14 13.60
N ILE A 249 20.93 17.78 12.32
CA ILE A 249 20.65 16.40 11.88
C ILE A 249 21.98 15.70 11.60
N VAL A 250 22.53 15.08 12.64
CA VAL A 250 23.78 14.32 12.54
C VAL A 250 23.52 13.06 11.71
N PHE A 251 24.09 13.01 10.51
CA PHE A 251 24.24 11.76 9.76
C PHE A 251 25.34 10.91 10.44
N ASN A 252 25.09 10.41 11.64
CA ASN A 252 25.98 9.46 12.25
C ASN A 252 25.88 8.11 11.55
N GLN A 253 27.04 7.61 11.14
CA GLN A 253 27.35 6.34 10.48
C GLN A 253 26.86 5.13 11.25
#